data_fec7a47f1565b58d47ae7aa5a714b97c
#
_entry.id   fec7a47f1565b58d47ae7aa5a714b97c
#
_cell.length_a   1.000
_cell.length_b   1.000
_cell.length_c   1.000
_cell.angle_alpha   90.00
_cell.angle_beta   90.00
_cell.angle_gamma   90.00
#
_symmetry.space_group_name_H-M   'P 1'
#
loop_
_entity.id
_entity.type
_entity.pdbx_description
1 polymer ?
#
loop_
_entity_poly.entity_id
_entity_poly.type
_entity_poly.pdbx_seq_one_letter_code
_entity_poly.pdbx_strand_id
1 'polypeptide(L)'
;MKKSVIFGALTATGLLAGAAQAATLDDVKERGELNCGVVTGLAGFGAPDANGVWEGFDVAVCRAVAAAVLGDPTAVNFVPTTGQTRFTALASGE
;
A
#
# COMPACT_ATOMS: atom_id res chain seq x y z
N MET A 1 -34.42 -37.88 34.35
CA MET A 1 -33.42 -36.83 34.62
C MET A 1 -32.60 -36.57 33.35
N LYS A 2 -32.85 -35.48 32.71
CA LYS A 2 -32.09 -35.07 31.51
C LYS A 2 -31.11 -34.02 31.95
N LYS A 3 -29.82 -34.32 31.92
CA LYS A 3 -28.76 -33.32 32.07
C LYS A 3 -28.48 -32.71 30.71
N SER A 4 -28.95 -31.49 30.52
CA SER A 4 -28.59 -30.68 29.34
C SER A 4 -27.18 -30.16 29.52
N VAL A 5 -26.26 -30.63 28.73
CA VAL A 5 -24.92 -30.05 28.61
C VAL A 5 -25.01 -28.97 27.54
N ILE A 6 -24.98 -27.72 27.95
CA ILE A 6 -24.88 -26.58 27.05
C ILE A 6 -23.38 -26.39 26.76
N PHE A 7 -22.95 -26.79 25.58
CA PHE A 7 -21.63 -26.42 25.07
C PHE A 7 -21.72 -24.98 24.56
N GLY A 8 -21.11 -24.07 25.30
CA GLY A 8 -20.94 -22.70 24.87
C GLY A 8 -20.01 -22.64 23.65
N ALA A 9 -20.53 -22.17 22.53
CA ALA A 9 -19.73 -21.83 21.35
C ALA A 9 -18.87 -20.61 21.68
N LEU A 10 -17.58 -20.83 21.92
CA LEU A 10 -16.61 -19.78 22.06
C LEU A 10 -16.30 -19.26 20.64
N THR A 11 -16.91 -18.15 20.27
CA THR A 11 -16.72 -17.50 18.99
C THR A 11 -15.33 -16.87 18.93
N ALA A 12 -14.47 -17.45 18.13
CA ALA A 12 -13.18 -16.91 17.74
C ALA A 12 -13.37 -15.76 16.74
N THR A 13 -13.67 -14.56 17.24
CA THR A 13 -13.90 -13.36 16.41
C THR A 13 -12.69 -12.42 16.35
N GLY A 14 -11.51 -12.84 16.81
CA GLY A 14 -10.35 -11.97 16.99
C GLY A 14 -9.27 -12.01 15.89
N LEU A 15 -9.40 -12.80 14.82
CA LEU A 15 -8.30 -13.09 13.88
C LEU A 15 -8.41 -12.43 12.50
N LEU A 16 -9.44 -11.65 12.22
CA LEU A 16 -9.66 -11.08 10.87
C LEU A 16 -8.98 -9.75 10.61
N ALA A 17 -8.56 -9.00 11.63
CA ALA A 17 -7.93 -7.68 11.42
C ALA A 17 -6.46 -7.77 10.95
N GLY A 18 -5.76 -8.86 11.26
CA GLY A 18 -4.37 -9.06 10.82
C GLY A 18 -4.23 -9.55 9.38
N ALA A 19 -5.26 -10.22 8.83
CA ALA A 19 -5.22 -10.78 7.49
C ALA A 19 -5.31 -9.72 6.38
N ALA A 20 -5.99 -8.58 6.61
CA ALA A 20 -6.15 -7.52 5.60
C ALA A 20 -4.84 -6.76 5.32
N GLN A 21 -3.98 -6.55 6.31
CA GLN A 21 -2.69 -5.88 6.12
C GLN A 21 -1.65 -6.81 5.48
N ALA A 22 -1.66 -8.10 5.82
CA ALA A 22 -0.83 -9.10 5.17
C ALA A 22 -1.19 -9.26 3.69
N ALA A 23 -2.47 -9.20 3.32
CA ALA A 23 -2.95 -9.30 1.95
C ALA A 23 -2.38 -8.19 1.06
N THR A 24 -2.35 -6.91 1.51
CA THR A 24 -1.82 -5.79 0.73
C THR A 24 -0.33 -5.98 0.40
N LEU A 25 0.48 -6.43 1.35
CA LEU A 25 1.90 -6.70 1.11
C LEU A 25 2.10 -7.87 0.15
N ASP A 26 1.29 -8.91 0.29
CA ASP A 26 1.32 -10.07 -0.60
C ASP A 26 0.91 -9.68 -2.02
N ASP A 27 -0.12 -8.85 -2.18
CA ASP A 27 -0.55 -8.30 -3.47
C ASP A 27 0.56 -7.49 -4.16
N VAL A 28 1.30 -6.65 -3.40
CA VAL A 28 2.45 -5.89 -3.92
C VAL A 28 3.55 -6.83 -4.39
N LYS A 29 3.87 -7.86 -3.61
CA LYS A 29 4.90 -8.86 -3.97
C LYS A 29 4.49 -9.69 -5.17
N GLU A 30 3.24 -10.10 -5.25
CA GLU A 30 2.72 -10.88 -6.36
C GLU A 30 2.70 -10.07 -7.66
N ARG A 31 2.30 -8.79 -7.58
CA ARG A 31 2.33 -7.86 -8.72
C ARG A 31 3.75 -7.53 -9.14
N GLY A 32 4.73 -7.58 -8.22
CA GLY A 32 6.13 -7.24 -8.48
C GLY A 32 6.39 -5.74 -8.66
N GLU A 33 5.43 -4.90 -8.26
CA GLU A 33 5.49 -3.46 -8.43
C GLU A 33 4.78 -2.74 -7.28
N LEU A 34 5.37 -1.64 -6.80
CA LEU A 34 4.79 -0.77 -5.80
C LEU A 34 4.03 0.38 -6.48
N ASN A 35 2.73 0.48 -6.26
CA ASN A 35 2.00 1.70 -6.60
C ASN A 35 2.29 2.76 -5.54
N CYS A 36 2.81 3.89 -5.94
CA CYS A 36 3.17 4.98 -5.03
C CYS A 36 2.54 6.29 -5.48
N GLY A 37 1.61 6.81 -4.66
CA GLY A 37 0.99 8.10 -4.88
C GLY A 37 1.99 9.24 -4.64
N VAL A 38 2.16 10.10 -5.62
CA VAL A 38 3.05 11.27 -5.56
C VAL A 38 2.31 12.52 -5.97
N VAL A 39 2.62 13.64 -5.31
CA VAL A 39 2.08 14.94 -5.69
C VAL A 39 2.78 15.41 -6.96
N THR A 40 2.01 15.88 -7.93
CA THR A 40 2.53 16.45 -9.17
C THR A 40 2.84 17.93 -9.04
N GLY A 41 3.94 18.36 -9.65
CA GLY A 41 4.26 19.78 -9.83
C GLY A 41 4.83 20.48 -8.60
N LEU A 42 5.18 19.76 -7.54
CA LEU A 42 5.89 20.30 -6.40
C LEU A 42 7.39 20.04 -6.56
N ALA A 43 8.10 21.06 -7.01
CA ALA A 43 9.53 20.96 -7.27
C ALA A 43 10.30 20.51 -6.02
N GLY A 44 11.19 19.55 -6.19
CA GLY A 44 11.98 18.95 -5.11
C GLY A 44 11.27 17.81 -4.34
N PHE A 45 9.96 17.62 -4.52
CA PHE A 45 9.21 16.55 -3.87
C PHE A 45 8.73 15.47 -4.86
N GLY A 46 7.97 15.87 -5.89
CA GLY A 46 7.50 14.94 -6.90
C GLY A 46 7.17 15.70 -8.19
N ALA A 47 7.99 15.51 -9.18
CA ALA A 47 7.75 16.05 -10.53
C ALA A 47 8.51 15.19 -11.55
N PRO A 48 7.93 14.94 -12.74
CA PRO A 48 8.71 14.39 -13.84
C PRO A 48 9.65 15.45 -14.42
N ASP A 49 10.84 15.03 -14.79
CA ASP A 49 11.77 15.86 -15.55
C ASP A 49 11.32 16.01 -17.03
N ALA A 50 12.13 16.68 -17.84
CA ALA A 50 11.85 16.88 -19.27
C ALA A 50 11.75 15.59 -20.08
N ASN A 51 12.28 14.47 -19.57
CA ASN A 51 12.23 13.13 -20.17
C ASN A 51 11.12 12.26 -19.59
N GLY A 52 10.30 12.81 -18.68
CA GLY A 52 9.25 12.06 -17.99
C GLY A 52 9.74 11.20 -16.83
N VAL A 53 10.99 11.37 -16.40
CA VAL A 53 11.56 10.63 -15.25
C VAL A 53 11.15 11.34 -13.96
N TRP A 54 10.52 10.60 -13.06
CA TRP A 54 10.11 11.12 -11.77
C TRP A 54 11.30 11.38 -10.85
N GLU A 55 11.33 12.56 -10.24
CA GLU A 55 12.37 13.00 -9.34
C GLU A 55 11.78 13.72 -8.11
N GLY A 56 12.55 13.73 -7.02
CA GLY A 56 12.23 14.44 -5.80
C GLY A 56 12.25 13.58 -4.55
N PHE A 57 12.02 14.22 -3.41
CA PHE A 57 12.09 13.56 -2.10
C PHE A 57 11.05 12.44 -1.95
N ASP A 58 9.80 12.70 -2.31
CA ASP A 58 8.74 11.71 -2.22
C ASP A 58 9.00 10.52 -3.14
N VAL A 59 9.52 10.78 -4.33
CA VAL A 59 9.93 9.75 -5.30
C VAL A 59 11.05 8.87 -4.72
N ALA A 60 12.03 9.48 -4.04
CA ALA A 60 13.11 8.74 -3.39
C ALA A 60 12.59 7.83 -2.26
N VAL A 61 11.60 8.29 -1.48
CA VAL A 61 10.94 7.47 -0.47
C VAL A 61 10.23 6.28 -1.11
N CYS A 62 9.48 6.47 -2.19
CA CYS A 62 8.84 5.38 -2.92
C CYS A 62 9.85 4.33 -3.40
N ARG A 63 10.97 4.76 -3.96
CA ARG A 63 12.05 3.87 -4.39
C ARG A 63 12.69 3.10 -3.24
N ALA A 64 12.87 3.75 -2.09
CA ALA A 64 13.39 3.08 -0.89
C ALA A 64 12.43 1.99 -0.38
N VAL A 65 11.13 2.25 -0.40
CA VAL A 65 10.11 1.24 -0.02
C VAL A 65 10.11 0.08 -1.01
N ALA A 66 10.16 0.35 -2.31
CA ALA A 66 10.23 -0.70 -3.33
C ALA A 66 11.49 -1.56 -3.18
N ALA A 67 12.63 -0.95 -2.90
CA ALA A 67 13.87 -1.67 -2.62
C ALA A 67 13.73 -2.59 -1.40
N ALA A 68 13.10 -2.12 -0.33
CA ALA A 68 12.90 -2.89 0.90
C ALA A 68 11.92 -4.06 0.71
N VAL A 69 10.83 -3.85 -0.03
CA VAL A 69 9.75 -4.82 -0.20
C VAL A 69 10.01 -5.80 -1.34
N LEU A 70 10.54 -5.30 -2.45
CA LEU A 70 10.70 -6.04 -3.71
C LEU A 70 12.17 -6.31 -4.07
N GLY A 71 13.11 -5.71 -3.35
CA GLY A 71 14.53 -5.81 -3.68
C GLY A 71 14.94 -4.99 -4.92
N ASP A 72 14.06 -4.16 -5.45
CA ASP A 72 14.29 -3.35 -6.65
C ASP A 72 13.74 -1.93 -6.50
N PRO A 73 14.60 -0.90 -6.42
CA PRO A 73 14.17 0.48 -6.28
C PRO A 73 13.50 1.05 -7.55
N THR A 74 13.56 0.36 -8.67
CA THR A 74 12.92 0.75 -9.93
C THR A 74 11.53 0.16 -10.11
N ALA A 75 11.15 -0.81 -9.28
CA ALA A 75 9.84 -1.48 -9.34
C ALA A 75 8.74 -0.62 -8.69
N VAL A 76 8.58 0.60 -9.19
CA VAL A 76 7.60 1.59 -8.73
C VAL A 76 6.77 2.09 -9.88
N ASN A 77 5.45 2.01 -9.73
CA ASN A 77 4.48 2.73 -10.54
C ASN A 77 4.08 4.02 -9.81
N PHE A 78 4.45 5.16 -10.34
CA PHE A 78 4.09 6.45 -9.76
C PHE A 78 2.67 6.86 -10.16
N VAL A 79 1.80 7.01 -9.17
CA VAL A 79 0.41 7.42 -9.34
C VAL A 79 0.29 8.91 -9.04
N PRO A 80 0.01 9.77 -10.05
CA PRO A 80 -0.15 11.20 -9.83
C PRO A 80 -1.34 11.49 -8.91
N THR A 81 -1.09 12.21 -7.84
CA THR A 81 -2.13 12.63 -6.88
C THR A 81 -2.05 14.11 -6.56
N THR A 82 -3.06 14.62 -5.91
CA THR A 82 -3.08 15.95 -5.29
C THR A 82 -3.20 15.84 -3.79
N GLY A 83 -3.08 16.95 -3.07
CA GLY A 83 -3.34 16.99 -1.64
C GLY A 83 -4.75 16.55 -1.26
N GLN A 84 -5.71 16.65 -2.18
CA GLN A 84 -7.10 16.25 -1.97
C GLN A 84 -7.38 14.80 -2.40
N THR A 85 -6.82 14.37 -3.53
CA THR A 85 -7.14 13.04 -4.11
C THR A 85 -6.36 11.90 -3.50
N ARG A 86 -5.21 12.15 -2.88
CA ARG A 86 -4.33 11.09 -2.34
C ARG A 86 -5.01 10.18 -1.30
N PHE A 87 -5.90 10.73 -0.49
CA PHE A 87 -6.60 9.93 0.52
C PHE A 87 -7.66 9.01 -0.11
N THR A 88 -8.35 9.51 -1.14
CA THR A 88 -9.30 8.69 -1.90
C THR A 88 -8.58 7.59 -2.68
N ALA A 89 -7.47 7.92 -3.34
CA ALA A 89 -6.64 6.94 -4.06
C ALA A 89 -6.15 5.84 -3.11
N LEU A 90 -5.67 6.21 -1.91
CA LEU A 90 -5.24 5.23 -0.92
C LEU A 90 -6.41 4.35 -0.44
N ALA A 91 -7.58 4.94 -0.21
CA ALA A 91 -8.76 4.21 0.25
C ALA A 91 -9.33 3.27 -0.81
N SER A 92 -9.21 3.62 -2.11
CA SER A 92 -9.66 2.79 -3.23
C SER A 92 -8.66 1.71 -3.65
N GLY A 93 -7.42 1.77 -3.15
CA GLY A 93 -6.37 0.80 -3.45
C GLY A 93 -5.67 1.02 -4.80
N GLU A 94 -5.67 2.25 -5.30
CA GLU A 94 -4.95 2.63 -6.52
C GLU A 94 -3.45 2.41 -6.43
#